data_d176afb6bf908ff6edbd52d2e428f48e
#
_entry.id   d176afb6bf908ff6edbd52d2e428f48e
#
_cell.length_a   1.000
_cell.length_b   1.000
_cell.length_c   1.000
_cell.angle_alpha   90.00
_cell.angle_beta   90.00
_cell.angle_gamma   90.00
#
_symmetry.space_group_name_H-M   'P 1'
#
loop_
_entity.id
_entity.type
_entity.pdbx_description
1 polymer ?
#
loop_
_entity_poly.entity_id
_entity_poly.type
_entity_poly.pdbx_seq_one_letter_code
_entity_poly.pdbx_strand_id
1 'polypeptide(L)'
;MTHDASVSVAAGRRLATGLGFAVASALSFGMSGSLARGLLDTGWSPGAVVLVRVGMAALLVLPFGLVALRGRWSLLRDNAGVVALYGLLAVAGAQFCYFSAVQHMQVAPALLIEYTAPAAVVCWMWLRHGHRPGPVTLVGAAVSVAGLVLVLDVFSGAELSVVGVLWALGAMVGAASYFVISADESFGLPPMVLAAGGLVVGTLVLGTLAVLGVLPMSAGTAPAQYALGEVAWWVPLIALGVVTAAIAYTTGIAAGRRLGSRLASFVALLEVVAAVGFAWLLLHELPGWVQLAGGLLVLVGVVGVKAGERTVVRVEPTI
;
A
#
# COMPACT_ATOMS: atom_id res chain seq x y z
N MET A 1 28.26 34.71 5.00
CA MET A 1 28.11 33.98 3.73
C MET A 1 28.38 32.47 3.79
N THR A 2 29.27 31.98 4.64
CA THR A 2 29.57 30.52 4.73
C THR A 2 28.50 29.69 5.46
N HIS A 3 27.71 30.28 6.35
CA HIS A 3 26.69 29.56 7.12
C HIS A 3 25.45 29.24 6.28
N ASP A 4 25.02 30.14 5.39
CA ASP A 4 23.88 29.92 4.49
C ASP A 4 24.16 28.84 3.43
N ALA A 5 25.40 28.77 2.94
CA ALA A 5 25.80 27.75 1.97
C ALA A 5 25.79 26.32 2.59
N SER A 6 26.22 26.18 3.84
CA SER A 6 26.21 24.89 4.53
C SER A 6 24.80 24.39 4.86
N VAL A 7 23.86 25.28 5.20
CA VAL A 7 22.46 24.97 5.46
C VAL A 7 21.76 24.53 4.17
N SER A 8 22.02 25.22 3.06
CA SER A 8 21.41 24.90 1.76
C SER A 8 21.91 23.54 1.22
N VAL A 9 23.20 23.23 1.38
CA VAL A 9 23.76 21.92 0.99
C VAL A 9 23.20 20.78 1.86
N ALA A 10 23.05 21.00 3.18
CA ALA A 10 22.44 20.02 4.08
C ALA A 10 20.97 19.75 3.74
N ALA A 11 20.20 20.79 3.41
CA ALA A 11 18.80 20.67 2.99
C ALA A 11 18.68 19.94 1.65
N GLY A 12 19.53 20.26 0.68
CA GLY A 12 19.56 19.56 -0.62
C GLY A 12 19.92 18.08 -0.46
N ARG A 13 20.88 17.74 0.38
CA ARG A 13 21.27 16.35 0.68
C ARG A 13 20.14 15.58 1.37
N ARG A 14 19.42 16.22 2.30
CA ARG A 14 18.26 15.63 2.98
C ARG A 14 17.13 15.33 1.99
N LEU A 15 16.85 16.25 1.07
CA LEU A 15 15.85 16.06 0.00
C LEU A 15 16.24 14.90 -0.92
N ALA A 16 17.47 14.89 -1.45
CA ALA A 16 17.94 13.85 -2.36
C ALA A 16 17.91 12.45 -1.72
N THR A 17 18.38 12.32 -0.48
CA THR A 17 18.32 11.03 0.25
C THR A 17 16.88 10.62 0.57
N GLY A 18 16.00 11.56 0.89
CA GLY A 18 14.58 11.31 1.10
C GLY A 18 13.89 10.80 -0.16
N LEU A 19 14.16 11.41 -1.31
CA LEU A 19 13.65 10.95 -2.62
C LEU A 19 14.19 9.56 -2.97
N GLY A 20 15.47 9.29 -2.75
CA GLY A 20 16.07 7.96 -2.96
C GLY A 20 15.36 6.87 -2.13
N PHE A 21 15.07 7.12 -0.86
CA PHE A 21 14.30 6.21 -0.01
C PHE A 21 12.86 6.04 -0.49
N ALA A 22 12.20 7.11 -0.92
CA ALA A 22 10.83 7.04 -1.42
C ALA A 22 10.73 6.22 -2.72
N VAL A 23 11.67 6.40 -3.65
CA VAL A 23 11.75 5.61 -4.88
C VAL A 23 12.06 4.14 -4.55
N ALA A 24 13.02 3.87 -3.66
CA ALA A 24 13.33 2.50 -3.24
C ALA A 24 12.10 1.81 -2.63
N SER A 25 11.33 2.51 -1.79
CA SER A 25 10.07 2.00 -1.23
C SER A 25 9.05 1.70 -2.32
N ALA A 26 8.82 2.65 -3.23
CA ALA A 26 7.84 2.50 -4.31
C ALA A 26 8.18 1.34 -5.26
N LEU A 27 9.46 1.20 -5.65
CA LEU A 27 9.92 0.07 -6.47
C LEU A 27 9.77 -1.26 -5.73
N SER A 28 10.12 -1.28 -4.44
CA SER A 28 10.00 -2.50 -3.62
C SER A 28 8.56 -2.95 -3.48
N PHE A 29 7.63 -2.05 -3.14
CA PHE A 29 6.20 -2.39 -3.06
C PHE A 29 5.62 -2.77 -4.42
N GLY A 30 5.96 -2.04 -5.48
CA GLY A 30 5.44 -2.30 -6.83
C GLY A 30 5.78 -3.69 -7.39
N MET A 31 6.86 -4.32 -6.90
CA MET A 31 7.22 -5.69 -7.29
C MET A 31 6.30 -6.76 -6.66
N SER A 32 5.57 -6.41 -5.61
CA SER A 32 4.86 -7.35 -4.73
C SER A 32 3.81 -8.19 -5.46
N GLY A 33 2.96 -7.56 -6.28
CA GLY A 33 1.90 -8.26 -7.02
C GLY A 33 2.45 -9.28 -8.02
N SER A 34 3.46 -8.89 -8.78
CA SER A 34 4.09 -9.77 -9.79
C SER A 34 4.80 -10.97 -9.16
N LEU A 35 5.51 -10.77 -8.05
CA LEU A 35 6.12 -11.87 -7.32
C LEU A 35 5.08 -12.81 -6.72
N ALA A 36 4.00 -12.26 -6.16
CA ALA A 36 2.91 -13.06 -5.61
C ALA A 36 2.23 -13.88 -6.70
N ARG A 37 1.96 -13.30 -7.88
CA ARG A 37 1.32 -13.99 -9.00
C ARG A 37 2.04 -15.27 -9.38
N GLY A 38 3.36 -15.24 -9.51
CA GLY A 38 4.14 -16.43 -9.83
C GLY A 38 3.99 -17.56 -8.80
N LEU A 39 3.78 -17.26 -7.51
CA LEU A 39 3.47 -18.25 -6.48
C LEU A 39 2.01 -18.74 -6.56
N LEU A 40 1.07 -17.83 -6.73
CA LEU A 40 -0.36 -18.15 -6.82
C LEU A 40 -0.64 -19.10 -7.99
N ASP A 41 0.02 -18.91 -9.13
CA ASP A 41 -0.11 -19.75 -10.31
C ASP A 41 0.46 -21.18 -10.11
N THR A 42 1.31 -21.40 -9.08
CA THR A 42 1.83 -22.72 -8.69
C THR A 42 1.01 -23.40 -7.59
N GLY A 43 -0.16 -22.85 -7.26
CA GLY A 43 -1.08 -23.44 -6.28
C GLY A 43 -0.91 -22.95 -4.84
N TRP A 44 -0.08 -21.91 -4.63
CA TRP A 44 -0.09 -21.21 -3.34
C TRP A 44 -1.41 -20.45 -3.18
N SER A 45 -2.01 -20.53 -1.99
CA SER A 45 -3.17 -19.68 -1.68
C SER A 45 -2.73 -18.27 -1.30
N PRO A 46 -3.54 -17.23 -1.56
CA PRO A 46 -3.29 -15.87 -1.09
C PRO A 46 -3.01 -15.80 0.41
N GLY A 47 -3.77 -16.58 1.22
CA GLY A 47 -3.58 -16.65 2.66
C GLY A 47 -2.18 -17.11 3.05
N ALA A 48 -1.66 -18.17 2.41
CA ALA A 48 -0.33 -18.70 2.70
C ALA A 48 0.77 -17.69 2.33
N VAL A 49 0.68 -17.09 1.14
CA VAL A 49 1.65 -16.08 0.68
C VAL A 49 1.66 -14.88 1.62
N VAL A 50 0.48 -14.36 1.99
CA VAL A 50 0.38 -13.17 2.85
C VAL A 50 0.85 -13.47 4.26
N LEU A 51 0.49 -14.62 4.83
CA LEU A 51 0.93 -15.01 6.18
C LEU A 51 2.46 -15.05 6.27
N VAL A 52 3.12 -15.69 5.30
CA VAL A 52 4.59 -15.77 5.28
C VAL A 52 5.21 -14.40 5.07
N ARG A 53 4.71 -13.61 4.11
CA ARG A 53 5.19 -12.26 3.82
C ARG A 53 5.09 -11.35 5.04
N VAL A 54 3.91 -11.27 5.65
CA VAL A 54 3.65 -10.40 6.81
C VAL A 54 4.42 -10.88 8.04
N GLY A 55 4.51 -12.21 8.24
CA GLY A 55 5.29 -12.81 9.33
C GLY A 55 6.78 -12.51 9.22
N MET A 56 7.37 -12.65 8.04
CA MET A 56 8.76 -12.29 7.80
C MET A 56 9.00 -10.79 8.03
N ALA A 57 8.10 -9.94 7.53
CA ALA A 57 8.19 -8.49 7.75
C ALA A 57 8.05 -8.16 9.25
N ALA A 58 7.14 -8.81 9.97
CA ALA A 58 6.99 -8.65 11.41
C ALA A 58 8.30 -8.96 12.15
N LEU A 59 8.92 -10.10 11.85
CA LEU A 59 10.20 -10.50 12.47
C LEU A 59 11.32 -9.49 12.20
N LEU A 60 11.40 -8.95 10.98
CA LEU A 60 12.45 -8.02 10.58
C LEU A 60 12.22 -6.61 11.11
N VAL A 61 10.96 -6.14 11.20
CA VAL A 61 10.61 -4.78 11.63
C VAL A 61 10.44 -4.67 13.14
N LEU A 62 10.08 -5.77 13.83
CA LEU A 62 9.84 -5.79 15.28
C LEU A 62 11.00 -5.21 16.11
N PRO A 63 12.28 -5.54 15.88
CA PRO A 63 13.38 -4.95 16.63
C PRO A 63 13.41 -3.42 16.57
N PHE A 64 13.13 -2.85 15.40
CA PHE A 64 13.09 -1.38 15.21
C PHE A 64 11.89 -0.76 15.92
N GLY A 65 10.74 -1.45 15.95
CA GLY A 65 9.56 -1.06 16.72
C GLY A 65 9.84 -1.03 18.21
N LEU A 66 10.49 -2.06 18.75
CA LEU A 66 10.89 -2.15 20.15
C LEU A 66 11.86 -1.04 20.54
N VAL A 67 12.86 -0.78 19.71
CA VAL A 67 13.79 0.35 19.92
C VAL A 67 13.04 1.70 19.87
N ALA A 68 12.10 1.88 18.96
CA ALA A 68 11.30 3.10 18.85
C ALA A 68 10.35 3.28 20.06
N LEU A 69 9.86 2.18 20.63
CA LEU A 69 9.03 2.18 21.84
C LEU A 69 9.79 2.66 23.09
N ARG A 70 11.11 2.42 23.13
CA ARG A 70 11.99 2.86 24.23
C ARG A 70 11.49 2.47 25.63
N GLY A 71 10.91 1.28 25.75
CA GLY A 71 10.37 0.77 27.02
C GLY A 71 9.03 1.38 27.48
N ARG A 72 8.42 2.27 26.69
CA ARG A 72 7.12 2.90 27.02
C ARG A 72 5.95 1.96 26.72
N TRP A 73 5.88 0.83 27.43
CA TRP A 73 4.85 -0.20 27.22
C TRP A 73 3.43 0.27 27.52
N SER A 74 3.26 1.26 28.43
CA SER A 74 1.97 1.89 28.68
C SER A 74 1.36 2.46 27.40
N LEU A 75 2.16 3.16 26.59
CA LEU A 75 1.72 3.73 25.33
C LEU A 75 1.16 2.68 24.36
N LEU A 76 1.79 1.51 24.27
CA LEU A 76 1.28 0.40 23.45
C LEU A 76 0.01 -0.19 24.05
N ARG A 77 -0.06 -0.35 25.36
CA ARG A 77 -1.24 -0.87 26.06
C ARG A 77 -2.45 0.05 25.89
N ASP A 78 -2.25 1.36 26.06
CA ASP A 78 -3.32 2.36 25.97
C ASP A 78 -3.88 2.47 24.55
N ASN A 79 -3.07 2.15 23.55
CA ASN A 79 -3.43 2.18 22.12
C ASN A 79 -3.59 0.77 21.50
N ALA A 80 -3.73 -0.29 22.32
CA ALA A 80 -3.79 -1.67 21.83
C ALA A 80 -4.92 -1.89 20.82
N GLY A 81 -6.09 -1.26 21.03
CA GLY A 81 -7.23 -1.32 20.12
C GLY A 81 -6.93 -0.73 18.75
N VAL A 82 -6.23 0.39 18.70
CA VAL A 82 -5.81 1.04 17.43
C VAL A 82 -4.81 0.17 16.69
N VAL A 83 -3.80 -0.38 17.39
CA VAL A 83 -2.82 -1.29 16.80
C VAL A 83 -3.49 -2.57 16.29
N ALA A 84 -4.47 -3.11 17.04
CA ALA A 84 -5.24 -4.27 16.63
C ALA A 84 -6.07 -4.00 15.38
N LEU A 85 -6.78 -2.87 15.34
CA LEU A 85 -7.58 -2.46 14.18
C LEU A 85 -6.71 -2.22 12.95
N TYR A 86 -5.57 -1.55 13.13
CA TYR A 86 -4.58 -1.33 12.07
C TYR A 86 -4.05 -2.66 11.54
N GLY A 87 -3.65 -3.59 12.40
CA GLY A 87 -3.15 -4.90 12.00
C GLY A 87 -4.20 -5.73 11.28
N LEU A 88 -5.46 -5.67 11.73
CA LEU A 88 -6.57 -6.40 11.12
C LEU A 88 -6.94 -5.83 9.74
N LEU A 89 -7.18 -4.52 9.63
CA LEU A 89 -7.71 -3.91 8.40
C LEU A 89 -6.59 -3.51 7.44
N ALA A 90 -5.61 -2.76 7.92
CA ALA A 90 -4.59 -2.15 7.08
C ALA A 90 -3.44 -3.10 6.71
N VAL A 91 -3.21 -4.16 7.51
CA VAL A 91 -2.18 -5.14 7.23
C VAL A 91 -2.78 -6.46 6.75
N ALA A 92 -3.46 -7.22 7.59
CA ALA A 92 -3.99 -8.54 7.23
C ALA A 92 -5.04 -8.43 6.13
N GLY A 93 -6.06 -7.60 6.35
CA GLY A 93 -7.20 -7.42 5.43
C GLY A 93 -6.76 -6.88 4.06
N ALA A 94 -6.05 -5.75 4.05
CA ALA A 94 -5.58 -5.13 2.82
C ALA A 94 -4.74 -6.09 1.97
N GLN A 95 -3.73 -6.71 2.58
CA GLN A 95 -2.81 -7.60 1.88
C GLN A 95 -3.49 -8.89 1.38
N PHE A 96 -4.35 -9.48 2.21
CA PHE A 96 -5.10 -10.66 1.81
C PHE A 96 -6.05 -10.37 0.65
N CYS A 97 -6.79 -9.25 0.74
CA CYS A 97 -7.69 -8.82 -0.34
C CYS A 97 -6.92 -8.50 -1.63
N TYR A 98 -5.79 -7.80 -1.54
CA TYR A 98 -4.98 -7.49 -2.71
C TYR A 98 -4.45 -8.74 -3.41
N PHE A 99 -3.87 -9.71 -2.68
CA PHE A 99 -3.36 -10.92 -3.30
C PHE A 99 -4.47 -11.84 -3.80
N SER A 100 -5.65 -11.83 -3.15
CA SER A 100 -6.83 -12.48 -3.68
C SER A 100 -7.32 -11.82 -4.97
N ALA A 101 -7.24 -10.50 -5.09
CA ALA A 101 -7.53 -9.80 -6.33
C ALA A 101 -6.56 -10.21 -7.45
N VAL A 102 -5.25 -10.19 -7.17
CA VAL A 102 -4.19 -10.58 -8.12
C VAL A 102 -4.35 -12.03 -8.60
N GLN A 103 -4.94 -12.92 -7.80
CA GLN A 103 -5.27 -14.28 -8.24
C GLN A 103 -6.35 -14.32 -9.34
N HIS A 104 -7.23 -13.32 -9.37
CA HIS A 104 -8.41 -13.30 -10.25
C HIS A 104 -8.35 -12.26 -11.39
N MET A 105 -7.39 -11.34 -11.33
CA MET A 105 -7.23 -10.29 -12.33
C MET A 105 -5.75 -9.87 -12.44
N GLN A 106 -5.42 -9.06 -13.43
CA GLN A 106 -4.06 -8.54 -13.63
C GLN A 106 -3.62 -7.65 -12.46
N VAL A 107 -2.30 -7.62 -12.23
CA VAL A 107 -1.68 -6.87 -11.11
C VAL A 107 -1.98 -5.38 -11.18
N ALA A 108 -1.83 -4.76 -12.36
CA ALA A 108 -1.98 -3.32 -12.52
C ALA A 108 -3.41 -2.82 -12.24
N PRO A 109 -4.48 -3.41 -12.82
CA PRO A 109 -5.86 -3.07 -12.48
C PRO A 109 -6.18 -3.26 -10.98
N ALA A 110 -5.73 -4.37 -10.37
CA ALA A 110 -5.96 -4.62 -8.95
C ALA A 110 -5.38 -3.50 -8.07
N LEU A 111 -4.13 -3.10 -8.35
CA LEU A 111 -3.45 -2.02 -7.63
C LEU A 111 -4.09 -0.65 -7.88
N LEU A 112 -4.53 -0.37 -9.11
CA LEU A 112 -5.19 0.89 -9.44
C LEU A 112 -6.53 1.06 -8.71
N ILE A 113 -7.31 -0.03 -8.54
CA ILE A 113 -8.51 -0.01 -7.71
C ILE A 113 -8.14 0.32 -6.26
N GLU A 114 -7.15 -0.35 -5.69
CA GLU A 114 -6.68 -0.09 -4.32
C GLU A 114 -6.24 1.39 -4.15
N TYR A 115 -5.55 1.96 -5.13
CA TYR A 115 -5.09 3.36 -5.10
C TYR A 115 -6.22 4.39 -5.24
N THR A 116 -7.47 4.00 -5.44
CA THR A 116 -8.63 4.89 -5.26
C THR A 116 -8.99 5.14 -3.78
N ALA A 117 -8.30 4.49 -2.84
CA ALA A 117 -8.50 4.66 -1.40
C ALA A 117 -8.59 6.13 -0.92
N PRO A 118 -7.78 7.10 -1.40
CA PRO A 118 -7.95 8.50 -1.01
C PRO A 118 -9.33 9.06 -1.36
N ALA A 119 -9.89 8.71 -2.53
CA ALA A 119 -11.24 9.12 -2.90
C ALA A 119 -12.30 8.48 -1.99
N ALA A 120 -12.11 7.21 -1.62
CA ALA A 120 -12.99 6.51 -0.67
C ALA A 120 -12.94 7.15 0.73
N VAL A 121 -11.76 7.58 1.21
CA VAL A 121 -11.61 8.30 2.48
C VAL A 121 -12.38 9.63 2.44
N VAL A 122 -12.27 10.40 1.36
CA VAL A 122 -13.00 11.66 1.21
C VAL A 122 -14.51 11.41 1.23
N CYS A 123 -15.00 10.43 0.47
CA CYS A 123 -16.42 10.06 0.49
C CYS A 123 -16.88 9.66 1.88
N TRP A 124 -16.11 8.86 2.59
CA TRP A 124 -16.43 8.44 3.95
C TRP A 124 -16.47 9.62 4.94
N MET A 125 -15.48 10.53 4.88
CA MET A 125 -15.45 11.74 5.71
C MET A 125 -16.64 12.65 5.44
N TRP A 126 -17.04 12.78 4.18
CA TRP A 126 -18.22 13.56 3.81
C TRP A 126 -19.50 12.96 4.37
N LEU A 127 -19.70 11.66 4.18
CA LEU A 127 -20.92 10.95 4.64
C LEU A 127 -21.01 10.88 6.16
N ARG A 128 -19.88 10.66 6.85
CA ARG A 128 -19.86 10.41 8.30
C ARG A 128 -19.72 11.67 9.14
N HIS A 129 -18.94 12.63 8.70
CA HIS A 129 -18.60 13.85 9.45
C HIS A 129 -19.19 15.12 8.85
N GLY A 130 -19.90 15.04 7.73
CA GLY A 130 -20.49 16.20 7.06
C GLY A 130 -19.47 17.17 6.45
N HIS A 131 -18.19 16.83 6.46
CA HIS A 131 -17.13 17.66 5.85
C HIS A 131 -17.29 17.65 4.33
N ARG A 132 -17.83 18.73 3.78
CA ARG A 132 -18.01 18.86 2.33
C ARG A 132 -16.65 18.99 1.65
N PRO A 133 -16.27 18.07 0.75
CA PRO A 133 -15.03 18.21 0.01
C PRO A 133 -15.05 19.45 -0.88
N GLY A 134 -13.88 20.08 -1.05
CA GLY A 134 -13.73 21.21 -1.95
C GLY A 134 -13.94 20.80 -3.43
N PRO A 135 -14.16 21.76 -4.33
CA PRO A 135 -14.41 21.48 -5.75
C PRO A 135 -13.25 20.73 -6.41
N VAL A 136 -12.01 21.02 -6.05
CA VAL A 136 -10.83 20.31 -6.57
C VAL A 136 -10.83 18.85 -6.15
N THR A 137 -11.20 18.55 -4.90
CA THR A 137 -11.33 17.19 -4.37
C THR A 137 -12.43 16.41 -5.10
N LEU A 138 -13.59 17.04 -5.34
CA LEU A 138 -14.71 16.43 -6.05
C LEU A 138 -14.34 16.11 -7.52
N VAL A 139 -13.71 17.07 -8.21
CA VAL A 139 -13.24 16.84 -9.58
C VAL A 139 -12.19 15.73 -9.61
N GLY A 140 -11.23 15.73 -8.67
CA GLY A 140 -10.22 14.67 -8.57
C GLY A 140 -10.85 13.30 -8.34
N ALA A 141 -11.85 13.18 -7.46
CA ALA A 141 -12.57 11.94 -7.22
C ALA A 141 -13.34 11.47 -8.47
N ALA A 142 -14.03 12.38 -9.16
CA ALA A 142 -14.75 12.06 -10.40
C ALA A 142 -13.80 11.57 -11.51
N VAL A 143 -12.63 12.23 -11.66
CA VAL A 143 -11.58 11.82 -12.61
C VAL A 143 -11.04 10.44 -12.24
N SER A 144 -10.80 10.14 -10.95
CA SER A 144 -10.37 8.81 -10.50
C SER A 144 -11.39 7.73 -10.85
N VAL A 145 -12.68 7.99 -10.63
CA VAL A 145 -13.77 7.04 -10.95
C VAL A 145 -13.87 6.81 -12.45
N ALA A 146 -13.79 7.87 -13.26
CA ALA A 146 -13.77 7.76 -14.73
C ALA A 146 -12.55 6.95 -15.20
N GLY A 147 -11.37 7.20 -14.63
CA GLY A 147 -10.17 6.41 -14.89
C GLY A 147 -10.33 4.95 -14.53
N LEU A 148 -10.98 4.64 -13.39
CA LEU A 148 -11.24 3.27 -12.98
C LEU A 148 -12.14 2.50 -13.97
N VAL A 149 -13.17 3.15 -14.52
CA VAL A 149 -14.03 2.55 -15.55
C VAL A 149 -13.22 2.15 -16.79
N LEU A 150 -12.25 2.99 -17.20
CA LEU A 150 -11.34 2.67 -18.31
C LEU A 150 -10.35 1.56 -17.96
N VAL A 151 -9.82 1.55 -16.73
CA VAL A 151 -8.90 0.49 -16.26
C VAL A 151 -9.56 -0.87 -16.27
N LEU A 152 -10.82 -0.93 -15.87
CA LEU A 152 -11.61 -2.17 -15.89
C LEU A 152 -11.98 -2.61 -17.31
N ASP A 153 -11.75 -1.75 -18.30
CA ASP A 153 -12.00 -2.03 -19.72
C ASP A 153 -13.41 -2.57 -19.99
N VAL A 154 -14.40 -2.02 -19.28
CA VAL A 154 -15.80 -2.46 -19.28
C VAL A 154 -16.40 -2.49 -20.69
N PHE A 155 -15.86 -1.69 -21.60
CA PHE A 155 -16.37 -1.51 -22.96
C PHE A 155 -15.77 -2.47 -24.00
N SER A 156 -14.68 -3.18 -23.67
CA SER A 156 -14.03 -4.12 -24.61
C SER A 156 -14.76 -5.45 -24.75
N GLY A 157 -15.74 -5.73 -23.88
CA GLY A 157 -16.39 -7.05 -23.80
C GLY A 157 -15.50 -8.14 -23.17
N ALA A 158 -14.34 -7.78 -22.62
CA ALA A 158 -13.52 -8.69 -21.84
C ALA A 158 -14.27 -9.15 -20.58
N GLU A 159 -14.17 -10.42 -20.23
CA GLU A 159 -14.80 -10.94 -19.01
C GLU A 159 -14.16 -10.31 -17.77
N LEU A 160 -14.89 -9.38 -17.16
CA LEU A 160 -14.51 -8.80 -15.88
C LEU A 160 -14.65 -9.84 -14.78
N SER A 161 -13.56 -10.12 -14.09
CA SER A 161 -13.62 -10.90 -12.87
C SER A 161 -14.26 -10.09 -11.74
N VAL A 162 -15.58 -10.23 -11.59
CA VAL A 162 -16.32 -9.59 -10.49
C VAL A 162 -15.71 -9.94 -9.14
N VAL A 163 -15.24 -11.19 -8.97
CA VAL A 163 -14.57 -11.65 -7.75
C VAL A 163 -13.25 -10.88 -7.53
N GLY A 164 -12.45 -10.70 -8.58
CA GLY A 164 -11.23 -9.91 -8.51
C GLY A 164 -11.49 -8.45 -8.13
N VAL A 165 -12.51 -7.82 -8.73
CA VAL A 165 -12.90 -6.44 -8.39
C VAL A 165 -13.36 -6.31 -6.94
N LEU A 166 -14.18 -7.25 -6.44
CA LEU A 166 -14.64 -7.23 -5.05
C LEU A 166 -13.46 -7.35 -4.07
N TRP A 167 -12.49 -8.22 -4.36
CA TRP A 167 -11.27 -8.31 -3.56
C TRP A 167 -10.44 -7.03 -3.64
N ALA A 168 -10.28 -6.43 -4.81
CA ALA A 168 -9.55 -5.17 -4.96
C ALA A 168 -10.23 -4.00 -4.21
N LEU A 169 -11.57 -3.95 -4.20
CA LEU A 169 -12.32 -3.00 -3.38
C LEU A 169 -12.13 -3.27 -1.87
N GLY A 170 -12.02 -4.53 -1.47
CA GLY A 170 -11.62 -4.89 -0.09
C GLY A 170 -10.24 -4.36 0.27
N ALA A 171 -9.27 -4.50 -0.64
CA ALA A 171 -7.93 -3.94 -0.49
C ALA A 171 -7.97 -2.40 -0.38
N MET A 172 -8.78 -1.73 -1.21
CA MET A 172 -9.02 -0.28 -1.14
C MET A 172 -9.53 0.16 0.25
N VAL A 173 -10.48 -0.58 0.84
CA VAL A 173 -10.96 -0.28 2.21
C VAL A 173 -9.83 -0.46 3.24
N GLY A 174 -9.02 -1.50 3.09
CA GLY A 174 -7.83 -1.72 3.91
C GLY A 174 -6.81 -0.58 3.79
N ALA A 175 -6.52 -0.15 2.57
CA ALA A 175 -5.63 0.99 2.29
C ALA A 175 -6.22 2.32 2.82
N ALA A 176 -7.53 2.53 2.70
CA ALA A 176 -8.21 3.68 3.30
C ALA A 176 -8.05 3.67 4.83
N SER A 177 -8.22 2.52 5.48
CA SER A 177 -8.00 2.35 6.92
C SER A 177 -6.55 2.64 7.31
N TYR A 178 -5.58 2.20 6.48
CA TYR A 178 -4.17 2.54 6.63
C TYR A 178 -3.96 4.06 6.66
N PHE A 179 -4.49 4.79 5.68
CA PHE A 179 -4.31 6.24 5.59
C PHE A 179 -4.94 6.97 6.78
N VAL A 180 -6.15 6.59 7.18
CA VAL A 180 -6.86 7.22 8.31
C VAL A 180 -6.11 7.00 9.63
N ILE A 181 -5.75 5.74 9.94
CA ILE A 181 -5.11 5.42 11.22
C ILE A 181 -3.66 5.92 11.28
N SER A 182 -2.92 5.83 10.17
CA SER A 182 -1.52 6.28 10.13
C SER A 182 -1.36 7.80 10.20
N ALA A 183 -2.37 8.56 9.75
CA ALA A 183 -2.34 10.02 9.78
C ALA A 183 -2.75 10.60 11.13
N ASP A 184 -3.34 9.81 12.01
CA ASP A 184 -3.81 10.27 13.31
C ASP A 184 -2.66 10.26 14.33
N GLU A 185 -2.14 11.45 14.61
CA GLU A 185 -1.07 11.68 15.59
C GLU A 185 -1.59 11.74 17.04
N SER A 186 -2.91 11.77 17.26
CA SER A 186 -3.51 11.90 18.59
C SER A 186 -3.16 10.74 19.52
N PHE A 187 -2.86 9.58 18.94
CA PHE A 187 -2.43 8.39 19.69
C PHE A 187 -1.01 8.48 20.26
N GLY A 188 -0.20 9.43 19.80
CA GLY A 188 1.21 9.60 20.23
C GLY A 188 2.11 8.40 19.91
N LEU A 189 1.65 7.43 19.12
CA LEU A 189 2.42 6.24 18.73
C LEU A 189 3.50 6.61 17.70
N PRO A 190 4.77 6.25 17.94
CA PRO A 190 5.77 6.35 16.89
C PRO A 190 5.37 5.50 15.68
N PRO A 191 5.51 6.02 14.44
CA PRO A 191 5.10 5.29 13.24
C PRO A 191 5.68 3.88 13.12
N MET A 192 6.93 3.69 13.59
CA MET A 192 7.58 2.38 13.59
C MET A 192 6.94 1.40 14.59
N VAL A 193 6.40 1.90 15.71
CA VAL A 193 5.68 1.08 16.71
C VAL A 193 4.34 0.61 16.14
N LEU A 194 3.62 1.52 15.46
CA LEU A 194 2.37 1.18 14.78
C LEU A 194 2.61 0.15 13.67
N ALA A 195 3.64 0.34 12.84
CA ALA A 195 3.98 -0.60 11.76
C ALA A 195 4.36 -1.99 12.30
N ALA A 196 5.28 -2.05 13.28
CA ALA A 196 5.70 -3.32 13.89
C ALA A 196 4.53 -4.02 14.60
N GLY A 197 3.76 -3.28 15.39
CA GLY A 197 2.58 -3.81 16.09
C GLY A 197 1.52 -4.32 15.11
N GLY A 198 1.24 -3.57 14.06
CA GLY A 198 0.29 -3.97 13.01
C GLY A 198 0.73 -5.23 12.27
N LEU A 199 2.02 -5.35 11.92
CA LEU A 199 2.57 -6.55 11.28
C LEU A 199 2.47 -7.77 12.20
N VAL A 200 2.76 -7.62 13.50
CA VAL A 200 2.61 -8.70 14.50
C VAL A 200 1.14 -9.11 14.62
N VAL A 201 0.23 -8.14 14.80
CA VAL A 201 -1.21 -8.43 14.90
C VAL A 201 -1.71 -9.06 13.60
N GLY A 202 -1.33 -8.53 12.44
CA GLY A 202 -1.70 -9.09 11.15
C GLY A 202 -1.25 -10.54 11.00
N THR A 203 -0.01 -10.86 11.41
CA THR A 203 0.51 -12.23 11.42
C THR A 203 -0.30 -13.14 12.34
N LEU A 204 -0.62 -12.66 13.55
CA LEU A 204 -1.42 -13.43 14.52
C LEU A 204 -2.84 -13.68 14.02
N VAL A 205 -3.48 -12.67 13.44
CA VAL A 205 -4.83 -12.80 12.86
C VAL A 205 -4.84 -13.82 11.72
N LEU A 206 -3.94 -13.67 10.75
CA LEU A 206 -3.85 -14.60 9.61
C LEU A 206 -3.50 -16.01 10.07
N GLY A 207 -2.54 -16.15 11.00
CA GLY A 207 -2.15 -17.44 11.57
C GLY A 207 -3.31 -18.10 12.33
N THR A 208 -4.06 -17.36 13.13
CA THR A 208 -5.23 -17.87 13.84
C THR A 208 -6.30 -18.36 12.86
N LEU A 209 -6.62 -17.55 11.83
CA LEU A 209 -7.61 -17.95 10.81
C LEU A 209 -7.16 -19.17 10.01
N ALA A 210 -5.85 -19.31 9.79
CA ALA A 210 -5.26 -20.50 9.17
C ALA A 210 -5.42 -21.75 10.04
N VAL A 211 -5.09 -21.66 11.33
CA VAL A 211 -5.20 -22.78 12.29
C VAL A 211 -6.66 -23.20 12.48
N LEU A 212 -7.58 -22.24 12.47
CA LEU A 212 -9.02 -22.52 12.57
C LEU A 212 -9.64 -23.07 11.27
N GLY A 213 -8.85 -23.19 10.19
CA GLY A 213 -9.34 -23.67 8.89
C GLY A 213 -10.30 -22.71 8.17
N VAL A 214 -10.41 -21.46 8.65
CA VAL A 214 -11.24 -20.41 8.03
C VAL A 214 -10.57 -19.89 6.76
N LEU A 215 -9.23 -19.75 6.80
CA LEU A 215 -8.44 -19.26 5.68
C LEU A 215 -7.85 -20.48 4.94
N PRO A 216 -8.18 -20.69 3.64
CA PRO A 216 -7.56 -21.73 2.87
C PRO A 216 -6.04 -21.55 2.81
N MET A 217 -5.30 -22.56 3.24
CA MET A 217 -3.85 -22.55 3.28
C MET A 217 -3.32 -23.66 2.40
N SER A 218 -2.89 -23.31 1.20
CA SER A 218 -2.16 -24.22 0.32
C SER A 218 -0.79 -23.63 0.00
N ALA A 219 0.21 -24.50 -0.03
CA ALA A 219 1.57 -24.19 -0.40
C ALA A 219 2.12 -25.31 -1.27
N GLY A 220 2.89 -24.97 -2.27
CA GLY A 220 3.53 -25.92 -3.18
C GLY A 220 5.04 -25.75 -3.18
N THR A 221 5.75 -26.77 -3.67
CA THR A 221 7.20 -26.73 -3.88
C THR A 221 7.55 -26.63 -5.37
N ALA A 222 6.56 -26.50 -6.25
CA ALA A 222 6.79 -26.32 -7.68
C ALA A 222 7.49 -24.97 -7.93
N PRO A 223 8.44 -24.92 -8.88
CA PRO A 223 9.09 -23.66 -9.26
C PRO A 223 8.05 -22.64 -9.75
N ALA A 224 8.20 -21.40 -9.31
CA ALA A 224 7.41 -20.28 -9.81
C ALA A 224 7.83 -19.93 -11.24
N GLN A 225 6.85 -19.70 -12.12
CA GLN A 225 7.08 -19.38 -13.51
C GLN A 225 7.04 -17.87 -13.70
N TYR A 226 8.08 -17.32 -14.31
CA TYR A 226 8.15 -15.92 -14.70
C TYR A 226 8.59 -15.81 -16.16
N ALA A 227 8.39 -14.66 -16.77
CA ALA A 227 8.82 -14.38 -18.14
C ALA A 227 10.32 -14.61 -18.38
N LEU A 228 11.12 -14.44 -17.33
CA LEU A 228 12.59 -14.64 -17.38
C LEU A 228 13.02 -16.08 -17.08
N GLY A 229 12.08 -17.00 -16.85
CA GLY A 229 12.33 -18.42 -16.58
C GLY A 229 11.78 -18.89 -15.23
N GLU A 230 12.08 -20.14 -14.94
CA GLU A 230 11.67 -20.80 -13.71
C GLU A 230 12.56 -20.41 -12.53
N VAL A 231 11.92 -20.16 -11.38
CA VAL A 231 12.60 -19.77 -10.16
C VAL A 231 12.10 -20.65 -9.01
N ALA A 232 13.00 -21.13 -8.16
CA ALA A 232 12.62 -21.94 -6.99
C ALA A 232 11.60 -21.17 -6.12
N TRP A 233 10.53 -21.84 -5.69
CA TRP A 233 9.38 -21.24 -4.96
C TRP A 233 9.77 -20.38 -3.76
N TRP A 234 10.85 -20.71 -3.07
CA TRP A 234 11.30 -19.94 -1.89
C TRP A 234 11.92 -18.59 -2.23
N VAL A 235 12.42 -18.39 -3.47
CA VAL A 235 13.05 -17.12 -3.91
C VAL A 235 12.03 -15.99 -3.94
N PRO A 236 10.91 -16.08 -4.69
CA PRO A 236 9.89 -15.04 -4.67
C PRO A 236 9.26 -14.87 -3.29
N LEU A 237 9.14 -15.93 -2.49
CA LEU A 237 8.60 -15.85 -1.15
C LEU A 237 9.50 -15.03 -0.20
N ILE A 238 10.81 -15.26 -0.23
CA ILE A 238 11.78 -14.47 0.51
C ILE A 238 11.79 -13.02 -0.01
N ALA A 239 11.76 -12.81 -1.33
CA ALA A 239 11.71 -11.48 -1.91
C ALA A 239 10.45 -10.71 -1.47
N LEU A 240 9.30 -11.38 -1.37
CA LEU A 240 8.07 -10.80 -0.84
C LEU A 240 8.23 -10.34 0.62
N GLY A 241 8.81 -11.15 1.49
CA GLY A 241 8.99 -10.79 2.90
C GLY A 241 10.08 -9.73 3.11
N VAL A 242 11.24 -9.91 2.49
CA VAL A 242 12.41 -9.04 2.71
C VAL A 242 12.31 -7.76 1.89
N VAL A 243 12.16 -7.87 0.56
CA VAL A 243 12.21 -6.72 -0.33
C VAL A 243 10.89 -5.95 -0.29
N THR A 244 9.77 -6.65 -0.61
CA THR A 244 8.49 -5.95 -0.80
C THR A 244 7.76 -5.64 0.50
N ALA A 245 8.27 -6.10 1.65
CA ALA A 245 7.72 -5.74 2.95
C ALA A 245 8.78 -5.06 3.83
N ALA A 246 9.81 -5.75 4.33
CA ALA A 246 10.73 -5.16 5.31
C ALA A 246 11.49 -3.94 4.75
N ILE A 247 12.12 -4.05 3.56
CA ILE A 247 12.82 -2.92 2.93
C ILE A 247 11.82 -1.82 2.55
N ALA A 248 10.69 -2.18 1.95
CA ALA A 248 9.69 -1.23 1.51
C ALA A 248 9.14 -0.38 2.67
N TYR A 249 8.76 -1.00 3.79
CA TYR A 249 8.27 -0.27 4.97
C TYR A 249 9.37 0.58 5.61
N THR A 250 10.58 0.07 5.78
CA THR A 250 11.67 0.82 6.43
C THR A 250 12.12 2.02 5.61
N THR A 251 12.24 1.86 4.28
CA THR A 251 12.59 2.96 3.37
C THR A 251 11.44 3.96 3.23
N GLY A 252 10.19 3.51 3.20
CA GLY A 252 8.99 4.37 3.17
C GLY A 252 8.89 5.26 4.41
N ILE A 253 9.11 4.72 5.60
CA ILE A 253 9.13 5.49 6.84
C ILE A 253 10.31 6.48 6.85
N ALA A 254 11.50 6.04 6.40
CA ALA A 254 12.66 6.92 6.29
C ALA A 254 12.45 8.06 5.29
N ALA A 255 11.73 7.81 4.19
CA ALA A 255 11.30 8.83 3.23
C ALA A 255 10.33 9.83 3.86
N GLY A 256 9.28 9.35 4.51
CA GLY A 256 8.28 10.19 5.17
C GLY A 256 8.88 11.17 6.17
N ARG A 257 9.84 10.72 6.97
CA ARG A 257 10.58 11.57 7.93
C ARG A 257 11.45 12.64 7.29
N ARG A 258 11.97 12.42 6.07
CA ARG A 258 12.85 13.36 5.38
C ARG A 258 12.09 14.34 4.48
N LEU A 259 11.08 13.83 3.78
CA LEU A 259 10.31 14.57 2.77
C LEU A 259 9.07 15.25 3.35
N GLY A 260 8.60 14.79 4.52
CA GLY A 260 7.27 15.05 5.02
C GLY A 260 6.22 14.21 4.29
N SER A 261 5.03 14.06 4.89
CA SER A 261 3.94 13.23 4.38
C SER A 261 3.51 13.61 2.95
N ARG A 262 3.61 14.89 2.64
CA ARG A 262 3.20 15.44 1.34
C ARG A 262 4.01 14.88 0.17
N LEU A 263 5.32 15.11 0.17
CA LEU A 263 6.17 14.73 -0.94
C LEU A 263 6.31 13.20 -1.00
N ALA A 264 6.41 12.55 0.17
CA ALA A 264 6.45 11.10 0.26
C ALA A 264 5.21 10.44 -0.38
N SER A 265 4.00 10.97 -0.14
CA SER A 265 2.77 10.40 -0.71
C SER A 265 2.64 10.61 -2.23
N PHE A 266 3.25 11.68 -2.78
CA PHE A 266 3.30 11.85 -4.24
C PHE A 266 4.28 10.85 -4.87
N VAL A 267 5.46 10.67 -4.26
CA VAL A 267 6.46 9.72 -4.78
C VAL A 267 5.95 8.28 -4.66
N ALA A 268 5.12 7.97 -3.65
CA ALA A 268 4.49 6.66 -3.51
C ALA A 268 3.62 6.27 -4.73
N LEU A 269 3.10 7.23 -5.50
CA LEU A 269 2.39 6.93 -6.76
C LEU A 269 3.27 6.25 -7.82
N LEU A 270 4.60 6.37 -7.69
CA LEU A 270 5.54 5.60 -8.52
C LEU A 270 5.42 4.08 -8.31
N GLU A 271 4.84 3.64 -7.19
CA GLU A 271 4.54 2.23 -6.96
C GLU A 271 3.64 1.65 -8.05
N VAL A 272 2.63 2.39 -8.50
CA VAL A 272 1.73 1.95 -9.58
C VAL A 272 2.52 1.81 -10.89
N VAL A 273 3.37 2.78 -11.20
CA VAL A 273 4.23 2.74 -12.40
C VAL A 273 5.20 1.55 -12.31
N ALA A 274 5.80 1.35 -11.14
CA ALA A 274 6.69 0.22 -10.88
C ALA A 274 5.95 -1.12 -11.03
N ALA A 275 4.72 -1.23 -10.51
CA ALA A 275 3.91 -2.44 -10.61
C ALA A 275 3.59 -2.80 -12.06
N VAL A 276 3.23 -1.82 -12.89
CA VAL A 276 3.06 -2.03 -14.35
C VAL A 276 4.35 -2.50 -14.99
N GLY A 277 5.48 -1.87 -14.65
CA GLY A 277 6.78 -2.26 -15.17
C GLY A 277 7.19 -3.69 -14.77
N PHE A 278 6.97 -4.07 -13.51
CA PHE A 278 7.25 -5.43 -13.04
C PHE A 278 6.26 -6.46 -13.56
N ALA A 279 4.98 -6.13 -13.73
CA ALA A 279 4.00 -7.00 -14.36
C ALA A 279 4.39 -7.31 -15.82
N TRP A 280 4.84 -6.30 -16.55
CA TRP A 280 5.38 -6.50 -17.88
C TRP A 280 6.67 -7.36 -17.88
N LEU A 281 7.64 -7.00 -17.04
CA LEU A 281 8.95 -7.66 -17.02
C LEU A 281 8.88 -9.12 -16.53
N LEU A 282 8.07 -9.39 -15.51
CA LEU A 282 8.02 -10.69 -14.85
C LEU A 282 6.90 -11.59 -15.36
N LEU A 283 5.81 -11.04 -15.88
CA LEU A 283 4.59 -11.79 -16.24
C LEU A 283 4.18 -11.63 -17.71
N HIS A 284 4.85 -10.75 -18.46
CA HIS A 284 4.42 -10.30 -19.80
C HIS A 284 3.01 -9.68 -19.80
N GLU A 285 2.52 -9.22 -18.65
CA GLU A 285 1.27 -8.50 -18.55
C GLU A 285 1.48 -7.04 -18.97
N LEU A 286 1.00 -6.68 -20.16
CA LEU A 286 0.95 -5.28 -20.61
C LEU A 286 -0.50 -4.83 -20.61
N PRO A 287 -0.84 -3.78 -19.84
CA PRO A 287 -2.15 -3.16 -19.93
C PRO A 287 -2.40 -2.62 -21.36
N GLY A 288 -3.62 -2.76 -21.83
CA GLY A 288 -4.03 -2.14 -23.09
C GLY A 288 -3.98 -0.62 -23.03
N TRP A 289 -3.99 0.05 -24.18
CA TRP A 289 -3.92 1.52 -24.25
C TRP A 289 -5.05 2.21 -23.46
N VAL A 290 -6.25 1.64 -23.48
CA VAL A 290 -7.41 2.13 -22.71
C VAL A 290 -7.12 2.03 -21.20
N GLN A 291 -6.58 0.91 -20.76
CA GLN A 291 -6.22 0.69 -19.37
C GLN A 291 -5.08 1.64 -18.91
N LEU A 292 -4.09 1.87 -19.77
CA LEU A 292 -3.00 2.84 -19.50
C LEU A 292 -3.55 4.27 -19.38
N ALA A 293 -4.43 4.68 -20.30
CA ALA A 293 -5.10 5.98 -20.21
C ALA A 293 -5.95 6.10 -18.94
N GLY A 294 -6.70 5.05 -18.61
CA GLY A 294 -7.46 4.95 -17.36
C GLY A 294 -6.58 5.05 -16.12
N GLY A 295 -5.45 4.34 -16.10
CA GLY A 295 -4.47 4.39 -15.02
C GLY A 295 -3.89 5.79 -14.81
N LEU A 296 -3.57 6.49 -15.89
CA LEU A 296 -3.13 7.88 -15.83
C LEU A 296 -4.22 8.79 -15.23
N LEU A 297 -5.48 8.62 -15.64
CA LEU A 297 -6.59 9.38 -15.06
C LEU A 297 -6.79 9.07 -13.57
N VAL A 298 -6.67 7.80 -13.14
CA VAL A 298 -6.72 7.46 -11.71
C VAL A 298 -5.62 8.21 -10.95
N LEU A 299 -4.39 8.19 -11.44
CA LEU A 299 -3.26 8.88 -10.78
C LEU A 299 -3.47 10.40 -10.72
N VAL A 300 -3.90 11.01 -11.82
CA VAL A 300 -4.22 12.46 -11.88
C VAL A 300 -5.36 12.79 -10.91
N GLY A 301 -6.41 11.98 -10.88
CA GLY A 301 -7.54 12.15 -9.98
C GLY A 301 -7.13 12.06 -8.51
N VAL A 302 -6.31 11.07 -8.14
CA VAL A 302 -5.76 10.92 -6.78
C VAL A 302 -4.88 12.11 -6.38
N VAL A 303 -4.07 12.63 -7.30
CA VAL A 303 -3.32 13.87 -7.09
C VAL A 303 -4.26 15.04 -6.85
N GLY A 304 -5.34 15.15 -7.62
CA GLY A 304 -6.38 16.17 -7.46
C GLY A 304 -7.06 16.09 -6.08
N VAL A 305 -7.48 14.90 -5.65
CA VAL A 305 -8.05 14.67 -4.31
C VAL A 305 -7.07 15.15 -3.23
N LYS A 306 -5.83 14.69 -3.26
CA LYS A 306 -4.79 15.07 -2.28
C LYS A 306 -4.45 16.56 -2.30
N ALA A 307 -4.54 17.22 -3.45
CA ALA A 307 -4.30 18.67 -3.57
C ALA A 307 -5.48 19.48 -2.98
N GLY A 308 -6.70 19.01 -3.19
CA GLY A 308 -7.93 19.69 -2.75
C GLY A 308 -8.16 19.63 -1.24
N GLU A 309 -7.80 18.54 -0.57
CA GLU A 309 -7.94 18.39 0.90
C GLU A 309 -7.19 19.47 1.69
N ARG A 310 -6.17 20.09 1.13
CA ARG A 310 -5.35 21.12 1.78
C ARG A 310 -5.96 22.48 1.83
N THR A 311 -6.92 22.76 0.97
CA THR A 311 -7.60 24.06 0.92
C THR A 311 -8.58 24.19 2.09
N VAL A 312 -9.03 23.07 2.65
CA VAL A 312 -10.05 23.05 3.73
C VAL A 312 -9.45 23.21 5.13
N VAL A 313 -8.18 22.85 5.34
CA VAL A 313 -7.50 22.93 6.67
C VAL A 313 -7.03 24.34 7.03
N ARG A 314 -7.13 25.33 6.14
CA ARG A 314 -6.61 26.70 6.32
C ARG A 314 -7.67 27.77 6.61
N VAL A 315 -8.78 27.43 7.18
CA VAL A 315 -9.70 28.45 7.72
C VAL A 315 -9.75 28.29 9.24
N GLU A 316 -8.70 28.73 9.94
CA GLU A 316 -8.85 29.15 11.34
C GLU A 316 -9.66 30.46 11.34
N PRO A 317 -10.75 30.54 12.11
CA PRO A 317 -11.36 31.83 12.38
C PRO A 317 -10.45 32.58 13.35
N THR A 318 -9.89 33.66 12.87
CA THR A 318 -9.35 34.73 13.73
C THR A 318 -10.48 35.20 14.64
N ILE A 319 -10.36 34.98 15.95
CA ILE A 319 -11.01 35.76 17.02
C ILE A 319 -9.96 36.66 17.63
#